data_cae42acf77dc2b5c9a2ac6e0ce8891f4
#
_entry.id   cae42acf77dc2b5c9a2ac6e0ce8891f4
#
_cell.length_a   1.000
_cell.length_b   1.000
_cell.length_c   1.000
_cell.angle_alpha   90.00
_cell.angle_beta   90.00
_cell.angle_gamma   90.00
#
_symmetry.space_group_name_H-M   'P 1'
#
loop_
_entity.id
_entity.type
_entity.pdbx_description
1 polymer ?
#
loop_
_entity_poly.entity_id
_entity_poly.type
_entity_poly.pdbx_seq_one_letter_code
_entity_poly.pdbx_strand_id
1 'polypeptide(L)'
;MKIKWNSEQIPKMNVKNNKDVTFLTYPAYEEMNWLVHGFSTRFGGVSRGIYSSMNLSFTRGDDESCVKENYRRISDAMGFDMNSIVTSDQTHTNNVRKVTEKDRGKGIVIPRDYTDTDGMITNVPGLVLATFYADCVPLYFADPVNHAIELSHSGWRGTVQKIGAVTIEKMSEEYGSNPKDLKVAIGPSICQECYEVSEDVIEEFEKVFDKKYRNRLFYRKENGKYQLNLWMANKIIFLEAGIPEENISMPNLCTCCNPEFLFSHRASHGKRGNLGAFLGIRS
;
A
#
# COMPACT_ATOMS: atom_id res chain seq x y z
N MET A 1 16.94 -14.19 -9.10
CA MET A 1 15.74 -14.69 -8.38
C MET A 1 14.56 -14.66 -9.33
N LYS A 2 13.65 -15.66 -9.29
CA LYS A 2 12.46 -15.71 -10.14
C LYS A 2 11.26 -15.19 -9.33
N ILE A 3 10.65 -14.08 -9.76
CA ILE A 3 9.43 -13.54 -9.16
C ILE A 3 8.24 -14.39 -9.62
N LYS A 4 7.39 -14.79 -8.67
CA LYS A 4 6.15 -15.52 -8.94
C LYS A 4 5.01 -14.53 -9.09
N TRP A 5 4.61 -14.25 -10.34
CA TRP A 5 3.43 -13.47 -10.67
C TRP A 5 2.16 -14.32 -10.53
N ASN A 6 1.06 -13.71 -10.12
CA ASN A 6 -0.18 -14.43 -9.88
C ASN A 6 -0.94 -14.75 -11.18
N SER A 7 -0.78 -13.92 -12.21
CA SER A 7 -1.48 -14.08 -13.50
C SER A 7 -0.63 -13.55 -14.66
N GLU A 8 -0.70 -14.22 -15.80
CA GLU A 8 -0.12 -13.69 -17.04
C GLU A 8 -1.06 -12.68 -17.74
N GLN A 9 -2.33 -12.60 -17.33
CA GLN A 9 -3.34 -11.70 -17.89
C GLN A 9 -3.33 -10.30 -17.24
N ILE A 10 -2.81 -10.18 -16.03
CA ILE A 10 -2.73 -8.91 -15.32
C ILE A 10 -1.37 -8.27 -15.65
N PRO A 11 -1.34 -6.97 -16.01
CA PRO A 11 -0.09 -6.26 -16.24
C PRO A 11 0.88 -6.41 -15.04
N LYS A 12 2.14 -6.69 -15.34
CA LYS A 12 3.18 -6.80 -14.33
C LYS A 12 3.66 -5.40 -13.93
N MET A 13 3.97 -5.23 -12.65
CA MET A 13 4.70 -4.06 -12.19
C MET A 13 6.11 -4.06 -12.78
N ASN A 14 6.68 -2.88 -12.98
CA ASN A 14 8.08 -2.74 -13.36
C ASN A 14 8.97 -2.97 -12.13
N VAL A 15 10.00 -3.79 -12.30
CA VAL A 15 11.06 -3.98 -11.29
C VAL A 15 12.19 -3.00 -11.63
N LYS A 16 12.39 -2.01 -10.79
CA LYS A 16 13.47 -1.03 -10.91
C LYS A 16 14.64 -1.41 -10.01
N ASN A 17 15.84 -1.18 -10.48
CA ASN A 17 17.06 -1.25 -9.66
C ASN A 17 17.83 0.04 -9.86
N ASN A 18 18.00 0.81 -8.81
CA ASN A 18 18.77 2.05 -8.84
C ASN A 18 19.60 2.15 -7.54
N LYS A 19 20.89 2.44 -7.67
CA LYS A 19 21.84 2.57 -6.53
C LYS A 19 21.76 1.35 -5.57
N ASP A 20 21.74 0.15 -6.17
CA ASP A 20 21.62 -1.14 -5.46
C ASP A 20 20.32 -1.37 -4.69
N VAL A 21 19.34 -0.48 -4.81
CA VAL A 21 18.00 -0.64 -4.22
C VAL A 21 17.02 -1.13 -5.27
N THR A 22 16.29 -2.20 -4.94
CA THR A 22 15.24 -2.74 -5.81
C THR A 22 13.88 -2.32 -5.29
N PHE A 23 13.05 -1.74 -6.16
CA PHE A 23 11.69 -1.34 -5.87
C PHE A 23 10.77 -1.58 -7.08
N LEU A 24 9.47 -1.48 -6.86
CA LEU A 24 8.43 -1.76 -7.85
C LEU A 24 7.68 -0.48 -8.20
N THR A 25 7.30 -0.32 -9.47
CA THR A 25 6.49 0.81 -9.95
C THR A 25 5.35 0.32 -10.84
N TYR A 26 4.28 1.12 -10.95
CA TYR A 26 3.17 0.86 -11.85
C TYR A 26 3.41 1.54 -13.20
N PRO A 27 3.30 0.82 -14.35
CA PRO A 27 3.40 1.44 -15.66
C PRO A 27 2.47 2.65 -15.84
N ALA A 28 1.20 2.53 -15.42
CA ALA A 28 0.21 3.61 -15.52
C ALA A 28 0.59 4.87 -14.71
N TYR A 29 1.35 4.73 -13.63
CA TYR A 29 1.81 5.88 -12.81
C TYR A 29 3.11 6.48 -13.34
N GLU A 30 3.92 5.70 -14.07
CA GLU A 30 5.12 6.22 -14.74
C GLU A 30 4.79 7.21 -15.88
N GLU A 31 3.59 7.13 -16.44
CA GLU A 31 3.10 8.07 -17.45
C GLU A 31 2.78 9.46 -16.86
N MET A 32 2.60 9.55 -15.54
CA MET A 32 2.32 10.80 -14.83
C MET A 32 3.62 11.44 -14.33
N ASN A 33 4.26 12.27 -15.17
CA ASN A 33 5.57 12.88 -14.90
C ASN A 33 5.66 13.72 -13.63
N TRP A 34 4.52 14.17 -13.11
CA TRP A 34 4.43 14.95 -11.87
C TRP A 34 4.45 14.09 -10.59
N LEU A 35 4.39 12.76 -10.73
CA LEU A 35 4.44 11.83 -9.60
C LEU A 35 5.83 11.24 -9.39
N VAL A 36 6.11 10.89 -8.14
CA VAL A 36 7.06 9.85 -7.76
C VAL A 36 6.29 8.78 -6.98
N HIS A 37 6.48 7.50 -7.33
CA HIS A 37 5.79 6.41 -6.66
C HIS A 37 6.64 5.15 -6.64
N GLY A 38 6.36 4.25 -5.71
CA GLY A 38 6.94 2.94 -5.69
C GLY A 38 6.56 2.12 -4.46
N PHE A 39 6.89 0.84 -4.54
CA PHE A 39 6.76 -0.11 -3.45
C PHE A 39 8.12 -0.76 -3.21
N SER A 40 8.61 -0.74 -1.97
CA SER A 40 9.92 -1.30 -1.63
C SER A 40 9.92 -2.84 -1.74
N THR A 41 11.11 -3.40 -1.95
CA THR A 41 11.35 -4.83 -1.78
C THR A 41 12.22 -5.07 -0.54
N ARG A 42 12.68 -6.31 -0.33
CA ARG A 42 13.63 -6.61 0.75
C ARG A 42 15.08 -6.23 0.41
N PHE A 43 15.37 -5.78 -0.82
CA PHE A 43 16.73 -5.63 -1.32
C PHE A 43 17.25 -4.20 -1.29
N GLY A 44 18.55 -4.08 -1.01
CA GLY A 44 19.29 -2.80 -1.06
C GLY A 44 19.41 -2.08 0.28
N GLY A 45 18.88 -2.67 1.37
CA GLY A 45 19.03 -2.12 2.71
C GLY A 45 20.27 -2.64 3.46
N VAL A 46 20.40 -2.22 4.73
CA VAL A 46 21.50 -2.57 5.63
C VAL A 46 21.08 -3.40 6.85
N SER A 47 19.78 -3.58 7.08
CA SER A 47 19.24 -4.38 8.18
C SER A 47 19.66 -5.85 8.04
N ARG A 48 19.74 -6.57 9.17
CA ARG A 48 20.25 -7.95 9.25
C ARG A 48 19.21 -8.92 9.82
N GLY A 49 19.50 -10.21 9.76
CA GLY A 49 18.66 -11.28 10.31
C GLY A 49 17.26 -11.28 9.69
N ILE A 50 16.22 -11.31 10.52
CA ILE A 50 14.81 -11.32 10.07
C ILE A 50 14.39 -10.03 9.36
N TYR A 51 15.14 -8.95 9.51
CA TYR A 51 14.92 -7.64 8.90
C TYR A 51 15.66 -7.45 7.57
N SER A 52 16.44 -8.46 7.15
CA SER A 52 17.30 -8.37 5.97
C SER A 52 16.51 -8.18 4.68
N SER A 53 16.80 -7.08 3.98
CA SER A 53 17.75 -6.03 4.27
C SER A 53 17.11 -4.65 4.36
N MET A 54 15.99 -4.38 3.63
CA MET A 54 15.31 -3.08 3.49
C MET A 54 14.10 -2.98 4.42
N ASN A 55 14.31 -3.16 5.74
CA ASN A 55 13.25 -2.92 6.70
C ASN A 55 13.01 -1.41 6.89
N LEU A 56 11.74 -1.00 6.79
CA LEU A 56 11.32 0.40 6.91
C LEU A 56 10.47 0.67 8.17
N SER A 57 10.52 -0.23 9.15
CA SER A 57 9.76 -0.07 10.39
C SER A 57 10.66 0.17 11.59
N PHE A 58 10.43 1.28 12.29
CA PHE A 58 11.07 1.60 13.57
C PHE A 58 10.51 0.79 14.77
N THR A 59 9.33 0.16 14.61
CA THR A 59 8.61 -0.46 15.73
C THR A 59 8.72 -1.98 15.77
N ARG A 60 9.60 -2.58 14.95
CA ARG A 60 9.74 -4.06 14.85
C ARG A 60 10.93 -4.62 15.61
N GLY A 61 11.73 -3.76 16.27
CA GLY A 61 12.90 -4.18 17.05
C GLY A 61 14.20 -4.28 16.25
N ASP A 62 14.25 -3.68 15.07
CA ASP A 62 15.49 -3.48 14.29
C ASP A 62 16.28 -2.29 14.86
N ASP A 63 17.57 -2.21 14.51
CA ASP A 63 18.41 -1.06 14.82
C ASP A 63 17.89 0.19 14.12
N GLU A 64 17.62 1.25 14.88
CA GLU A 64 17.08 2.51 14.37
C GLU A 64 18.01 3.15 13.33
N SER A 65 19.32 3.02 13.50
CA SER A 65 20.31 3.54 12.55
C SER A 65 20.24 2.80 11.21
N CYS A 66 19.99 1.48 11.23
CA CYS A 66 19.77 0.69 10.02
C CYS A 66 18.48 1.13 9.31
N VAL A 67 17.39 1.34 10.06
CA VAL A 67 16.11 1.78 9.48
C VAL A 67 16.26 3.16 8.85
N LYS A 68 16.93 4.12 9.52
CA LYS A 68 17.21 5.45 8.96
C LYS A 68 18.04 5.38 7.67
N GLU A 69 19.07 4.53 7.65
CA GLU A 69 19.88 4.33 6.45
C GLU A 69 19.06 3.70 5.31
N ASN A 70 18.13 2.78 5.62
CA ASN A 70 17.22 2.22 4.64
C ASN A 70 16.31 3.30 4.02
N TYR A 71 15.78 4.22 4.83
CA TYR A 71 15.01 5.37 4.32
C TYR A 71 15.86 6.27 3.43
N ARG A 72 17.08 6.58 3.82
CA ARG A 72 18.00 7.36 2.98
C ARG A 72 18.24 6.67 1.63
N ARG A 73 18.50 5.37 1.62
CA ARG A 73 18.75 4.59 0.41
C ARG A 73 17.55 4.53 -0.51
N ILE A 74 16.37 4.21 0.00
CA ILE A 74 15.16 4.11 -0.82
C ILE A 74 14.75 5.47 -1.38
N SER A 75 14.87 6.54 -0.60
CA SER A 75 14.58 7.91 -1.04
C SER A 75 15.51 8.34 -2.16
N ASP A 76 16.82 8.10 -2.00
CA ASP A 76 17.84 8.40 -2.99
C ASP A 76 17.65 7.58 -4.28
N ALA A 77 17.30 6.31 -4.17
CA ALA A 77 17.03 5.44 -5.32
C ALA A 77 15.77 5.86 -6.09
N MET A 78 14.73 6.31 -5.41
CA MET A 78 13.48 6.76 -6.02
C MET A 78 13.52 8.23 -6.45
N GLY A 79 14.54 9.00 -6.04
CA GLY A 79 14.75 10.38 -6.47
C GLY A 79 13.88 11.42 -5.75
N PHE A 80 13.71 11.27 -4.43
CA PHE A 80 13.08 12.27 -3.57
C PHE A 80 13.88 12.50 -2.28
N ASP A 81 13.64 13.62 -1.61
CA ASP A 81 14.28 13.92 -0.33
C ASP A 81 13.63 13.11 0.81
N MET A 82 14.44 12.40 1.60
CA MET A 82 13.98 11.69 2.80
C MET A 82 13.24 12.62 3.78
N ASN A 83 13.65 13.90 3.85
CA ASN A 83 12.99 14.89 4.70
C ASN A 83 11.57 15.27 4.24
N SER A 84 11.20 14.91 3.01
CA SER A 84 9.86 15.16 2.47
C SER A 84 8.83 14.10 2.87
N ILE A 85 9.25 13.01 3.49
CA ILE A 85 8.36 11.89 3.84
C ILE A 85 7.46 12.27 5.00
N VAL A 86 6.17 11.93 4.85
CA VAL A 86 5.17 11.94 5.93
C VAL A 86 4.62 10.53 6.08
N THR A 87 4.60 9.98 7.30
CA THR A 87 4.15 8.60 7.53
C THR A 87 2.79 8.53 8.18
N SER A 88 2.02 7.51 7.85
CA SER A 88 0.80 7.13 8.58
C SER A 88 1.10 6.57 9.98
N ASP A 89 0.08 6.52 10.83
CA ASP A 89 0.06 5.78 12.10
C ASP A 89 -1.02 4.71 12.03
N GLN A 90 -0.67 3.58 11.42
CA GLN A 90 -1.60 2.53 11.00
C GLN A 90 -2.12 1.72 12.17
N THR A 91 -3.41 1.79 12.41
CA THR A 91 -4.15 1.10 13.47
C THR A 91 -5.27 0.20 12.94
N HIS A 92 -5.34 0.05 11.60
CA HIS A 92 -6.34 -0.73 10.87
C HIS A 92 -7.76 -0.12 10.95
N THR A 93 -7.85 1.19 10.84
CA THR A 93 -9.11 1.96 10.75
C THR A 93 -9.38 2.43 9.32
N ASN A 94 -10.31 3.35 9.14
CA ASN A 94 -10.56 4.04 7.89
C ASN A 94 -10.33 5.56 7.99
N ASN A 95 -9.54 6.00 8.98
CA ASN A 95 -9.23 7.41 9.17
C ASN A 95 -8.24 7.90 8.12
N VAL A 96 -8.66 8.91 7.37
CA VAL A 96 -7.87 9.57 6.30
C VAL A 96 -7.54 11.00 6.71
N ARG A 97 -6.24 11.32 6.78
CA ARG A 97 -5.71 12.62 7.19
C ARG A 97 -5.31 13.47 5.99
N LYS A 98 -5.70 14.73 5.97
CA LYS A 98 -5.10 15.74 5.07
C LYS A 98 -3.71 16.13 5.58
N VAL A 99 -2.71 15.98 4.72
CA VAL A 99 -1.30 16.30 4.97
C VAL A 99 -0.95 17.61 4.27
N THR A 100 -0.21 18.47 4.97
CA THR A 100 0.21 19.78 4.49
C THR A 100 1.72 19.96 4.64
N GLU A 101 2.27 21.08 4.19
CA GLU A 101 3.70 21.41 4.35
C GLU A 101 4.16 21.34 5.83
N LYS A 102 3.26 21.62 6.79
CA LYS A 102 3.55 21.54 8.24
C LYS A 102 3.83 20.10 8.72
N ASP A 103 3.48 19.12 7.93
CA ASP A 103 3.66 17.70 8.26
C ASP A 103 4.97 17.12 7.71
N ARG A 104 5.73 17.90 6.93
CA ARG A 104 6.99 17.48 6.30
C ARG A 104 7.93 16.82 7.30
N GLY A 105 8.41 15.61 6.99
CA GLY A 105 9.37 14.86 7.81
C GLY A 105 8.77 14.10 8.99
N LYS A 106 7.46 14.22 9.25
CA LYS A 106 6.82 13.56 10.40
C LYS A 106 6.81 12.05 10.28
N GLY A 107 7.35 11.41 11.31
CA GLY A 107 7.47 9.96 11.44
C GLY A 107 8.81 9.37 10.99
N ILE A 108 9.65 10.16 10.32
CA ILE A 108 11.01 9.77 9.92
C ILE A 108 12.05 10.71 10.54
N VAL A 109 11.93 12.01 10.29
CA VAL A 109 12.90 13.03 10.71
C VAL A 109 12.50 13.66 12.03
N ILE A 110 11.21 13.93 12.18
CA ILE A 110 10.61 14.46 13.40
C ILE A 110 9.49 13.54 13.89
N PRO A 111 9.20 13.52 15.21
CA PRO A 111 8.08 12.74 15.73
C PRO A 111 6.74 13.15 15.11
N ARG A 112 5.83 12.19 14.94
CA ARG A 112 4.42 12.46 14.62
C ARG A 112 3.74 13.11 15.83
N ASP A 113 2.81 14.01 15.57
CA ASP A 113 1.91 14.65 16.54
C ASP A 113 0.44 14.24 16.30
N TYR A 114 0.22 13.15 15.57
CA TYR A 114 -1.06 12.53 15.30
C TYR A 114 -0.96 11.01 15.43
N THR A 115 -2.11 10.39 15.67
CA THR A 115 -2.30 8.95 15.81
C THR A 115 -3.46 8.48 14.94
N ASP A 116 -3.69 7.16 14.87
CA ASP A 116 -4.88 6.54 14.28
C ASP A 116 -5.17 7.03 12.86
N THR A 117 -4.17 6.90 11.99
CA THR A 117 -4.22 7.38 10.61
C THR A 117 -3.79 6.26 9.66
N ASP A 118 -4.74 5.69 8.92
CA ASP A 118 -4.50 4.63 7.95
C ASP A 118 -4.45 5.13 6.50
N GLY A 119 -4.93 6.35 6.23
CA GLY A 119 -4.83 7.01 4.93
C GLY A 119 -4.36 8.46 5.03
N MET A 120 -3.69 8.95 3.99
CA MET A 120 -3.18 10.33 3.92
C MET A 120 -3.39 10.92 2.54
N ILE A 121 -3.99 12.11 2.47
CA ILE A 121 -4.20 12.87 1.23
C ILE A 121 -3.36 14.16 1.22
N THR A 122 -2.86 14.55 0.06
CA THR A 122 -2.20 15.85 -0.14
C THR A 122 -2.24 16.31 -1.60
N ASN A 123 -2.19 17.61 -1.80
CA ASN A 123 -1.90 18.25 -3.10
C ASN A 123 -0.65 19.13 -3.03
N VAL A 124 0.19 18.97 -2.02
CA VAL A 124 1.37 19.81 -1.79
C VAL A 124 2.55 19.25 -2.60
N PRO A 125 3.12 20.00 -3.56
CA PRO A 125 4.31 19.60 -4.29
C PRO A 125 5.51 19.35 -3.35
N GLY A 126 6.32 18.35 -3.68
CA GLY A 126 7.51 18.00 -2.91
C GLY A 126 7.23 17.24 -1.60
N LEU A 127 5.98 16.89 -1.27
CA LEU A 127 5.68 15.94 -0.19
C LEU A 127 5.59 14.50 -0.72
N VAL A 128 6.03 13.55 0.11
CA VAL A 128 5.95 12.10 -0.15
C VAL A 128 5.23 11.42 1.00
N LEU A 129 4.12 10.77 0.69
CA LEU A 129 3.36 9.96 1.63
C LEU A 129 4.00 8.56 1.72
N ALA A 130 4.09 8.00 2.94
CA ALA A 130 4.60 6.65 3.14
C ALA A 130 3.72 5.85 4.11
N THR A 131 3.42 4.60 3.72
CA THR A 131 2.65 3.62 4.49
C THR A 131 3.37 2.27 4.50
N PHE A 132 3.09 1.38 5.46
CA PHE A 132 3.93 0.21 5.75
C PHE A 132 3.17 -1.10 5.69
N TYR A 133 3.83 -2.15 5.17
CA TYR A 133 3.18 -3.40 4.83
C TYR A 133 4.00 -4.65 5.12
N ALA A 134 3.28 -5.70 5.43
CA ALA A 134 3.64 -7.09 5.24
C ALA A 134 2.31 -7.86 5.21
N ASP A 135 1.80 -8.07 4.02
CA ASP A 135 0.54 -8.72 3.61
C ASP A 135 -0.70 -7.82 3.47
N CYS A 136 -0.90 -6.78 4.30
CA CYS A 136 -2.00 -5.83 4.10
C CYS A 136 -1.89 -5.10 2.75
N VAL A 137 -2.99 -4.54 2.26
CA VAL A 137 -3.13 -4.00 0.92
C VAL A 137 -2.79 -2.50 0.88
N PRO A 138 -1.77 -2.07 0.11
CA PRO A 138 -1.58 -0.67 -0.23
C PRO A 138 -2.62 -0.21 -1.24
N LEU A 139 -3.19 0.96 -1.02
CA LEU A 139 -4.08 1.61 -1.98
C LEU A 139 -3.46 2.96 -2.38
N TYR A 140 -3.20 3.14 -3.67
CA TYR A 140 -2.65 4.36 -4.24
C TYR A 140 -3.73 5.08 -5.03
N PHE A 141 -3.81 6.40 -4.90
CA PHE A 141 -4.72 7.24 -5.66
C PHE A 141 -3.97 8.45 -6.22
N ALA A 142 -4.20 8.73 -7.48
CA ALA A 142 -3.69 9.93 -8.15
C ALA A 142 -4.81 10.62 -8.91
N ASP A 143 -4.95 11.91 -8.68
CA ASP A 143 -5.84 12.79 -9.45
C ASP A 143 -5.01 13.62 -10.42
N PRO A 144 -5.00 13.27 -11.72
CA PRO A 144 -4.23 14.03 -12.71
C PRO A 144 -4.84 15.40 -13.05
N VAL A 145 -6.09 15.65 -12.67
CA VAL A 145 -6.78 16.93 -12.94
C VAL A 145 -6.45 17.96 -11.86
N ASN A 146 -6.55 17.57 -10.59
CA ASN A 146 -6.33 18.46 -9.46
C ASN A 146 -4.92 18.32 -8.85
N HIS A 147 -4.06 17.47 -9.42
CA HIS A 147 -2.72 17.17 -8.91
C HIS A 147 -2.74 16.84 -7.42
N ALA A 148 -3.66 15.97 -7.02
CA ALA A 148 -3.79 15.47 -5.65
C ALA A 148 -3.46 13.97 -5.60
N ILE A 149 -2.92 13.54 -4.47
CA ILE A 149 -2.54 12.14 -4.24
C ILE A 149 -3.06 11.64 -2.92
N GLU A 150 -3.16 10.31 -2.83
CA GLU A 150 -3.49 9.63 -1.58
C GLU A 150 -2.78 8.28 -1.51
N LEU A 151 -2.46 7.86 -0.29
CA LEU A 151 -1.90 6.56 0.03
C LEU A 151 -2.53 6.02 1.30
N SER A 152 -3.29 4.90 1.18
CA SER A 152 -3.99 4.24 2.30
C SER A 152 -3.51 2.82 2.55
N HIS A 153 -3.61 2.41 3.80
CA HIS A 153 -3.39 1.04 4.27
C HIS A 153 -4.74 0.32 4.47
N SER A 154 -4.97 -0.74 3.70
CA SER A 154 -6.19 -1.54 3.76
C SER A 154 -5.88 -2.97 4.21
N GLY A 155 -5.84 -3.21 5.53
CA GLY A 155 -5.99 -4.55 6.09
C GLY A 155 -7.45 -5.02 5.98
N TRP A 156 -7.79 -6.24 6.42
CA TRP A 156 -9.18 -6.71 6.34
C TRP A 156 -10.18 -5.79 7.07
N ARG A 157 -9.78 -5.20 8.23
CA ARG A 157 -10.61 -4.24 8.96
C ARG A 157 -10.83 -2.94 8.19
N GLY A 158 -9.77 -2.36 7.61
CA GLY A 158 -9.89 -1.18 6.75
C GLY A 158 -10.70 -1.46 5.48
N THR A 159 -10.62 -2.70 4.95
CA THR A 159 -11.43 -3.13 3.80
C THR A 159 -12.91 -3.19 4.13
N VAL A 160 -13.32 -3.81 5.25
CA VAL A 160 -14.75 -3.82 5.66
C VAL A 160 -15.26 -2.44 6.06
N GLN A 161 -14.39 -1.57 6.55
CA GLN A 161 -14.71 -0.16 6.82
C GLN A 161 -14.69 0.71 5.56
N LYS A 162 -14.43 0.09 4.37
CA LYS A 162 -14.40 0.75 3.05
C LYS A 162 -13.44 1.94 2.98
N ILE A 163 -12.23 1.83 3.55
CA ILE A 163 -11.25 2.92 3.55
C ILE A 163 -11.01 3.49 2.15
N GLY A 164 -11.03 2.67 1.09
CA GLY A 164 -10.90 3.14 -0.29
C GLY A 164 -12.02 4.10 -0.73
N ALA A 165 -13.26 3.85 -0.31
CA ALA A 165 -14.39 4.75 -0.60
C ALA A 165 -14.30 6.03 0.24
N VAL A 166 -13.97 5.92 1.54
CA VAL A 166 -13.73 7.08 2.42
C VAL A 166 -12.64 7.98 1.86
N THR A 167 -11.58 7.39 1.31
CA THR A 167 -10.50 8.12 0.65
C THR A 167 -11.01 8.91 -0.56
N ILE A 168 -11.78 8.27 -1.45
CA ILE A 168 -12.33 8.92 -2.65
C ILE A 168 -13.25 10.09 -2.26
N GLU A 169 -14.11 9.89 -1.26
CA GLU A 169 -14.98 10.93 -0.72
C GLU A 169 -14.15 12.11 -0.18
N LYS A 170 -13.11 11.80 0.61
CA LYS A 170 -12.21 12.81 1.18
C LYS A 170 -11.45 13.60 0.10
N MET A 171 -10.98 12.96 -0.96
CA MET A 171 -10.36 13.64 -2.10
C MET A 171 -11.36 14.54 -2.83
N SER A 172 -12.61 14.10 -2.97
CA SER A 172 -13.67 14.91 -3.58
C SER A 172 -13.99 16.14 -2.73
N GLU A 173 -14.10 16.00 -1.41
CA GLU A 173 -14.35 17.10 -0.48
C GLU A 173 -13.22 18.13 -0.45
N GLU A 174 -11.97 17.67 -0.37
CA GLU A 174 -10.81 18.54 -0.13
C GLU A 174 -10.24 19.17 -1.41
N TYR A 175 -10.36 18.48 -2.55
CA TYR A 175 -9.71 18.86 -3.81
C TYR A 175 -10.65 18.94 -5.00
N GLY A 176 -11.95 18.59 -4.83
CA GLY A 176 -12.90 18.53 -5.94
C GLY A 176 -12.63 17.35 -6.90
N SER A 177 -11.94 16.32 -6.44
CA SER A 177 -11.61 15.15 -7.25
C SER A 177 -12.88 14.44 -7.72
N ASN A 178 -12.96 14.15 -9.03
CA ASN A 178 -14.03 13.33 -9.58
C ASN A 178 -13.57 11.87 -9.63
N PRO A 179 -14.30 10.91 -9.06
CA PRO A 179 -13.93 9.49 -9.10
C PRO A 179 -13.61 8.97 -10.50
N LYS A 180 -14.26 9.49 -11.55
CA LYS A 180 -14.01 9.07 -12.94
C LYS A 180 -12.63 9.44 -13.47
N ASP A 181 -12.02 10.47 -12.91
CA ASP A 181 -10.71 10.97 -13.34
C ASP A 181 -9.56 10.33 -12.54
N LEU A 182 -9.88 9.76 -11.36
CA LEU A 182 -8.87 9.14 -10.50
C LEU A 182 -8.23 7.92 -11.17
N LYS A 183 -6.91 7.82 -11.05
CA LYS A 183 -6.12 6.62 -11.32
C LYS A 183 -5.79 5.96 -10.00
N VAL A 184 -6.19 4.70 -9.82
CA VAL A 184 -5.99 3.98 -8.55
C VAL A 184 -5.19 2.70 -8.78
N ALA A 185 -4.42 2.30 -7.77
CA ALA A 185 -3.70 1.05 -7.80
C ALA A 185 -3.79 0.30 -6.47
N ILE A 186 -3.97 -1.01 -6.55
CA ILE A 186 -3.90 -1.94 -5.43
C ILE A 186 -2.48 -2.50 -5.39
N GLY A 187 -1.77 -2.34 -4.27
CA GLY A 187 -0.35 -2.70 -4.15
C GLY A 187 -0.08 -4.17 -3.85
N PRO A 188 1.20 -4.59 -3.97
CA PRO A 188 1.63 -5.93 -3.59
C PRO A 188 1.21 -6.27 -2.15
N SER A 189 0.52 -7.38 -2.00
CA SER A 189 -0.10 -7.81 -0.74
C SER A 189 -0.41 -9.30 -0.80
N ILE A 190 -1.02 -9.86 0.22
CA ILE A 190 -1.34 -11.28 0.26
C ILE A 190 -2.45 -11.63 -0.74
N CYS A 191 -2.26 -12.68 -1.57
CA CYS A 191 -3.29 -13.17 -2.49
C CYS A 191 -4.32 -14.07 -1.78
N GLN A 192 -5.42 -14.37 -2.47
CA GLN A 192 -6.50 -15.20 -1.95
C GLN A 192 -6.00 -16.58 -1.47
N GLU A 193 -5.19 -17.26 -2.25
CA GLU A 193 -4.69 -18.62 -1.96
C GLU A 193 -3.80 -18.67 -0.71
N CYS A 194 -3.21 -17.55 -0.32
CA CYS A 194 -2.38 -17.44 0.87
C CYS A 194 -3.14 -16.87 2.08
N TYR A 195 -4.29 -16.22 1.86
CA TYR A 195 -5.00 -15.51 2.92
C TYR A 195 -6.13 -16.32 3.52
N GLU A 196 -5.77 -17.33 4.32
CA GLU A 196 -6.70 -18.11 5.12
C GLU A 196 -7.15 -17.32 6.35
N VAL A 197 -8.47 -17.26 6.58
CA VAL A 197 -9.12 -16.55 7.69
C VAL A 197 -10.17 -17.45 8.35
N SER A 198 -10.61 -17.09 9.56
CA SER A 198 -11.71 -17.73 10.28
C SER A 198 -13.07 -17.13 9.89
N GLU A 199 -14.14 -17.78 10.33
CA GLU A 199 -15.53 -17.45 9.97
C GLU A 199 -15.94 -16.04 10.44
N ASP A 200 -15.48 -15.62 11.63
CA ASP A 200 -15.71 -14.27 12.18
C ASP A 200 -15.29 -13.13 11.23
N VAL A 201 -14.19 -13.31 10.51
CA VAL A 201 -13.77 -12.36 9.49
C VAL A 201 -14.73 -12.34 8.30
N ILE A 202 -15.20 -13.52 7.87
CA ILE A 202 -16.13 -13.63 6.73
C ILE A 202 -17.49 -12.99 7.07
N GLU A 203 -17.98 -13.18 8.29
CA GLU A 203 -19.21 -12.53 8.75
C GLU A 203 -19.16 -11.02 8.63
N GLU A 204 -18.02 -10.40 8.91
CA GLU A 204 -17.83 -8.95 8.71
C GLU A 204 -17.90 -8.56 7.21
N PHE A 205 -17.33 -9.38 6.32
CA PHE A 205 -17.44 -9.15 4.87
C PHE A 205 -18.87 -9.33 4.37
N GLU A 206 -19.61 -10.33 4.86
CA GLU A 206 -21.01 -10.57 4.48
C GLU A 206 -21.97 -9.44 4.92
N LYS A 207 -21.64 -8.70 5.99
CA LYS A 207 -22.40 -7.51 6.42
C LYS A 207 -22.26 -6.32 5.46
N VAL A 208 -21.12 -6.22 4.77
CA VAL A 208 -20.71 -5.01 4.05
C VAL A 208 -20.83 -5.16 2.53
N PHE A 209 -20.59 -6.37 2.01
CA PHE A 209 -20.62 -6.64 0.58
C PHE A 209 -21.91 -7.33 0.15
N ASP A 210 -22.45 -6.92 -1.02
CA ASP A 210 -23.63 -7.56 -1.62
C ASP A 210 -23.36 -9.06 -1.86
N LYS A 211 -24.37 -9.89 -1.58
CA LYS A 211 -24.32 -11.35 -1.76
C LYS A 211 -23.89 -11.80 -3.16
N LYS A 212 -24.12 -10.97 -4.20
CA LYS A 212 -23.69 -11.25 -5.57
C LYS A 212 -22.17 -11.35 -5.72
N TYR A 213 -21.41 -10.74 -4.80
CA TYR A 213 -19.93 -10.77 -4.82
C TYR A 213 -19.33 -11.95 -4.06
N ARG A 214 -20.11 -12.68 -3.27
CA ARG A 214 -19.65 -13.72 -2.34
C ARG A 214 -18.62 -14.66 -2.97
N ASN A 215 -18.95 -15.26 -4.09
CA ASN A 215 -18.07 -16.25 -4.76
C ASN A 215 -16.79 -15.65 -5.35
N ARG A 216 -16.71 -14.32 -5.50
CA ARG A 216 -15.53 -13.58 -5.93
C ARG A 216 -14.64 -13.19 -4.76
N LEU A 217 -15.22 -13.08 -3.56
CA LEU A 217 -14.54 -12.60 -2.36
C LEU A 217 -13.92 -13.73 -1.55
N PHE A 218 -14.62 -14.82 -1.39
CA PHE A 218 -14.12 -15.93 -0.56
C PHE A 218 -14.74 -17.27 -0.92
N TYR A 219 -14.05 -18.33 -0.51
CA TYR A 219 -14.56 -19.70 -0.54
C TYR A 219 -14.16 -20.45 0.72
N ARG A 220 -15.00 -21.43 1.13
CA ARG A 220 -14.79 -22.27 2.30
C ARG A 220 -13.88 -23.44 1.93
N LYS A 221 -12.95 -23.76 2.83
CA LYS A 221 -12.08 -24.95 2.76
C LYS A 221 -12.65 -26.12 3.55
N GLU A 222 -12.14 -27.31 3.29
CA GLU A 222 -12.54 -28.54 4.01
C GLU A 222 -12.25 -28.46 5.52
N ASN A 223 -11.21 -27.73 5.93
CA ASN A 223 -10.86 -27.51 7.34
C ASN A 223 -11.77 -26.50 8.07
N GLY A 224 -12.84 -26.04 7.44
CA GLY A 224 -13.77 -25.05 7.99
C GLY A 224 -13.30 -23.60 7.94
N LYS A 225 -12.06 -23.33 7.51
CA LYS A 225 -11.54 -21.97 7.27
C LYS A 225 -11.93 -21.48 5.88
N TYR A 226 -11.61 -20.22 5.60
CA TYR A 226 -11.94 -19.56 4.34
C TYR A 226 -10.70 -18.95 3.70
N GLN A 227 -10.67 -18.90 2.37
CA GLN A 227 -9.72 -18.12 1.59
C GLN A 227 -10.37 -16.81 1.16
N LEU A 228 -9.80 -15.67 1.56
CA LEU A 228 -10.36 -14.34 1.36
C LEU A 228 -9.55 -13.54 0.34
N ASN A 229 -10.22 -12.91 -0.60
CA ASN A 229 -9.64 -12.10 -1.68
C ASN A 229 -9.74 -10.60 -1.37
N LEU A 230 -8.74 -10.05 -0.68
CA LEU A 230 -8.68 -8.61 -0.38
C LEU A 230 -8.49 -7.75 -1.64
N TRP A 231 -7.80 -8.27 -2.67
CA TRP A 231 -7.64 -7.55 -3.93
C TRP A 231 -8.98 -7.29 -4.61
N MET A 232 -9.80 -8.35 -4.70
CA MET A 232 -11.14 -8.24 -5.28
C MET A 232 -12.07 -7.37 -4.44
N ALA A 233 -11.99 -7.46 -3.10
CA ALA A 233 -12.78 -6.62 -2.20
C ALA A 233 -12.50 -5.14 -2.42
N ASN A 234 -11.23 -4.73 -2.45
CA ASN A 234 -10.85 -3.35 -2.71
C ASN A 234 -11.20 -2.90 -4.14
N LYS A 235 -11.06 -3.77 -5.15
CA LYS A 235 -11.53 -3.49 -6.51
C LYS A 235 -13.03 -3.20 -6.55
N ILE A 236 -13.85 -4.01 -5.88
CA ILE A 236 -15.31 -3.81 -5.80
C ILE A 236 -15.62 -2.46 -5.13
N ILE A 237 -14.94 -2.11 -4.03
CA ILE A 237 -15.11 -0.82 -3.37
C ILE A 237 -14.82 0.34 -4.34
N PHE A 238 -13.77 0.26 -5.13
CA PHE A 238 -13.43 1.30 -6.11
C PHE A 238 -14.50 1.43 -7.21
N LEU A 239 -14.97 0.29 -7.75
CA LEU A 239 -16.02 0.29 -8.78
C LEU A 239 -17.34 0.86 -8.22
N GLU A 240 -17.74 0.49 -7.00
CA GLU A 240 -18.92 1.03 -6.33
C GLU A 240 -18.81 2.53 -6.02
N ALA A 241 -17.58 3.02 -5.78
CA ALA A 241 -17.30 4.44 -5.57
C ALA A 241 -17.19 5.24 -6.89
N GLY A 242 -17.39 4.60 -8.05
CA GLY A 242 -17.45 5.27 -9.35
C GLY A 242 -16.12 5.36 -10.11
N ILE A 243 -15.08 4.66 -9.67
CA ILE A 243 -13.82 4.55 -10.44
C ILE A 243 -14.05 3.65 -11.66
N PRO A 244 -13.73 4.08 -12.88
CA PRO A 244 -13.77 3.22 -14.08
C PRO A 244 -12.78 2.05 -13.95
N GLU A 245 -13.17 0.87 -14.47
CA GLU A 245 -12.34 -0.34 -14.34
C GLU A 245 -10.96 -0.20 -14.98
N GLU A 246 -10.88 0.51 -16.10
CA GLU A 246 -9.63 0.82 -16.83
C GLU A 246 -8.67 1.74 -16.04
N ASN A 247 -9.19 2.40 -15.02
CA ASN A 247 -8.39 3.26 -14.12
C ASN A 247 -7.85 2.50 -12.89
N ILE A 248 -8.15 1.19 -12.76
CA ILE A 248 -7.74 0.37 -11.62
C ILE A 248 -6.58 -0.53 -11.99
N SER A 249 -5.40 -0.28 -11.46
CA SER A 249 -4.24 -1.16 -11.58
C SER A 249 -4.24 -2.24 -10.49
N MET A 250 -4.15 -3.51 -10.88
CA MET A 250 -4.11 -4.65 -9.97
C MET A 250 -2.67 -5.05 -9.62
N PRO A 251 -2.40 -5.62 -8.42
CA PRO A 251 -1.05 -5.84 -7.93
C PRO A 251 -0.29 -6.97 -8.65
N ASN A 252 -0.97 -8.02 -9.07
CA ASN A 252 -0.40 -9.23 -9.68
C ASN A 252 0.79 -9.86 -8.92
N LEU A 253 1.09 -9.43 -7.70
CA LEU A 253 2.24 -9.85 -6.92
C LEU A 253 1.87 -10.08 -5.46
N CYS A 254 1.98 -11.36 -5.02
CA CYS A 254 1.68 -11.75 -3.66
C CYS A 254 2.93 -11.71 -2.78
N THR A 255 2.83 -11.04 -1.62
CA THR A 255 3.90 -10.98 -0.61
C THR A 255 4.24 -12.36 -0.06
N CYS A 256 3.24 -13.16 0.27
CA CYS A 256 3.40 -14.50 0.85
C CYS A 256 3.94 -15.52 -0.17
N CYS A 257 3.63 -15.40 -1.46
CA CYS A 257 4.18 -16.25 -2.51
C CYS A 257 5.63 -15.90 -2.87
N ASN A 258 6.11 -14.74 -2.47
CA ASN A 258 7.45 -14.21 -2.79
C ASN A 258 8.21 -13.77 -1.53
N PRO A 259 8.36 -14.62 -0.48
CA PRO A 259 8.92 -14.20 0.82
C PRO A 259 10.41 -13.83 0.73
N GLU A 260 11.12 -14.31 -0.28
CA GLU A 260 12.53 -13.93 -0.54
C GLU A 260 12.64 -12.53 -1.16
N PHE A 261 11.56 -12.05 -1.80
CA PHE A 261 11.52 -10.75 -2.48
C PHE A 261 10.84 -9.67 -1.66
N LEU A 262 9.80 -10.05 -0.89
CA LEU A 262 8.94 -9.17 -0.11
C LEU A 262 8.81 -9.68 1.33
N PHE A 263 8.72 -8.79 2.31
CA PHE A 263 8.35 -9.20 3.65
C PHE A 263 6.88 -9.65 3.68
N SER A 264 6.63 -10.79 4.32
CA SER A 264 5.29 -11.33 4.55
C SER A 264 5.13 -11.76 6.00
N HIS A 265 4.09 -11.28 6.66
CA HIS A 265 3.74 -11.70 8.01
C HIS A 265 3.32 -13.18 8.05
N ARG A 266 2.52 -13.59 7.06
CA ARG A 266 2.01 -14.95 6.93
C ARG A 266 3.14 -15.97 6.69
N ALA A 267 3.99 -15.70 5.70
CA ALA A 267 5.08 -16.60 5.33
C ALA A 267 6.15 -16.72 6.43
N SER A 268 6.40 -15.66 7.19
CA SER A 268 7.45 -15.60 8.22
C SER A 268 6.93 -15.89 9.63
N HIS A 269 5.62 -16.18 9.81
CA HIS A 269 5.00 -16.34 11.13
C HIS A 269 5.28 -15.13 12.04
N GLY A 270 5.24 -13.91 11.46
CA GLY A 270 5.44 -12.64 12.18
C GLY A 270 6.91 -12.19 12.34
N LYS A 271 7.90 -13.01 12.02
CA LYS A 271 9.34 -12.69 12.12
C LYS A 271 9.82 -11.97 10.86
N ARG A 272 9.62 -10.66 10.77
CA ARG A 272 9.86 -9.90 9.54
C ARG A 272 10.06 -8.40 9.77
N GLY A 273 10.63 -7.73 8.79
CA GLY A 273 10.55 -6.27 8.64
C GLY A 273 9.23 -5.81 8.00
N ASN A 274 9.15 -4.54 7.66
CA ASN A 274 8.05 -3.95 6.89
C ASN A 274 8.56 -3.41 5.54
N LEU A 275 7.74 -3.61 4.52
CA LEU A 275 7.83 -2.92 3.24
C LEU A 275 7.22 -1.52 3.35
N GLY A 276 7.61 -0.62 2.46
CA GLY A 276 7.05 0.72 2.34
C GLY A 276 6.40 0.94 0.98
N ALA A 277 5.23 1.55 0.98
CA ALA A 277 4.65 2.18 -0.19
C ALA A 277 4.94 3.69 -0.13
N PHE A 278 5.27 4.27 -1.27
CA PHE A 278 5.60 5.69 -1.40
C PHE A 278 4.82 6.30 -2.55
N LEU A 279 4.27 7.48 -2.33
CA LEU A 279 3.60 8.27 -3.36
C LEU A 279 3.82 9.76 -3.06
N GLY A 280 4.34 10.51 -4.03
CA GLY A 280 4.66 11.93 -3.87
C GLY A 280 4.37 12.75 -5.12
N ILE A 281 4.22 14.05 -4.92
CA ILE A 281 4.14 15.05 -5.99
C ILE A 281 5.54 15.66 -6.14
N ARG A 282 6.06 15.67 -7.36
CA ARG A 282 7.37 16.31 -7.64
C ARG A 282 7.30 17.81 -7.40
N SER A 283 8.43 18.41 -6.97
CA SER A 283 8.61 19.85 -6.78
C SER A 283 8.64 20.58 -8.12
#